data_12e99de4f215a4ee9ba66bedd26c1ac1
#
_entry.id   12e99de4f215a4ee9ba66bedd26c1ac1
#
_cell.length_a   1.000
_cell.length_b   1.000
_cell.length_c   1.000
_cell.angle_alpha   90.00
_cell.angle_beta   90.00
_cell.angle_gamma   90.00
#
_symmetry.space_group_name_H-M   'P 1'
#
loop_
_entity.id
_entity.type
_entity.pdbx_description
1 polymer ?
#
loop_
_entity_poly.entity_id
_entity_poly.type
_entity_poly.pdbx_seq_one_letter_code
_entity_poly.pdbx_strand_id
1 'polypeptide(L)' 'MKKQLNFQDADAFYEQLLDAHQGLSPEQSTMLNARLVLILANQVGDAKVLRECVEAAKASAAATAPA' A
#
# COMPACT_ATOMS: atom_id res chain seq x y z
N MET A 1 1.35 14.56 5.04
CA MET A 1 1.75 13.48 4.10
C MET A 1 2.61 14.07 3.00
N LYS A 2 3.67 13.38 2.63
CA LYS A 2 4.49 13.78 1.48
C LYS A 2 3.72 13.48 0.20
N LYS A 3 3.62 14.48 -0.67
CA LYS A 3 2.85 14.37 -1.91
C LYS A 3 3.70 14.18 -3.14
N GLN A 4 5.00 14.38 -3.01
CA GLN A 4 5.95 14.11 -4.07
C GLN A 4 6.42 12.66 -3.98
N LEU A 5 6.81 12.09 -5.10
CA LEU A 5 7.38 10.77 -5.13
C LEU A 5 8.67 10.77 -4.31
N ASN A 6 8.66 10.03 -3.23
CA ASN A 6 9.69 10.04 -2.20
C ASN A 6 10.37 8.67 -2.07
N PHE A 7 10.16 7.82 -3.07
CA PHE A 7 10.58 6.45 -3.03
C PHE A 7 11.76 6.27 -3.99
N GLN A 8 12.92 5.87 -3.45
CA GLN A 8 14.14 5.79 -4.25
C GLN A 8 14.15 4.62 -5.23
N ASP A 9 13.45 3.54 -4.90
CA ASP A 9 13.45 2.34 -5.72
C ASP A 9 12.07 1.69 -5.70
N ALA A 10 11.13 2.39 -6.32
CA ALA A 10 9.75 1.94 -6.34
C ALA A 10 9.59 0.62 -7.10
N ASP A 11 10.36 0.42 -8.16
CA ASP A 11 10.27 -0.80 -8.97
C ASP A 11 10.74 -2.01 -8.18
N ALA A 12 11.82 -1.88 -7.41
CA ALA A 12 12.31 -2.98 -6.58
C ALA A 12 11.33 -3.34 -5.48
N PHE A 13 10.70 -2.34 -4.86
CA PHE A 13 9.69 -2.60 -3.84
C PHE A 13 8.47 -3.30 -4.45
N TYR A 14 8.02 -2.84 -5.61
CA TYR A 14 6.87 -3.44 -6.28
C TYR A 14 7.16 -4.89 -6.65
N GLU A 15 8.36 -5.17 -7.16
CA GLU A 15 8.78 -6.52 -7.48
C GLU A 15 8.79 -7.41 -6.24
N GLN A 16 9.32 -6.90 -5.13
CA GLN A 16 9.32 -7.63 -3.86
C GLN A 16 7.90 -7.94 -3.41
N LEU A 17 7.00 -6.98 -3.56
CA LEU A 17 5.60 -7.17 -3.18
C LEU A 17 4.93 -8.26 -4.02
N LEU A 18 5.15 -8.24 -5.34
CA LEU A 18 4.62 -9.26 -6.21
C LEU A 18 5.18 -10.64 -5.87
N ASP A 19 6.49 -10.73 -5.63
CA ASP A 19 7.13 -11.98 -5.26
C ASP A 19 6.58 -12.55 -3.95
N ALA A 20 6.25 -11.68 -3.00
CA ALA A 20 5.70 -12.10 -1.72
C ALA A 20 4.35 -12.81 -1.87
N HIS A 21 3.62 -12.52 -2.94
CA HIS A 21 2.32 -13.15 -3.20
C HIS A 21 2.43 -14.50 -3.90
N GLN A 22 3.60 -14.88 -4.39
CA GLN A 22 3.76 -16.15 -5.12
C GLN A 22 3.44 -17.34 -4.23
N GLY A 23 2.64 -18.26 -4.75
CA GLY A 23 2.27 -19.47 -4.03
C GLY A 23 1.18 -19.30 -2.98
N LEU A 24 0.66 -18.08 -2.81
CA LEU A 24 -0.39 -17.82 -1.84
C LEU A 24 -1.78 -17.97 -2.47
N SER A 25 -2.73 -18.45 -1.66
CA SER A 25 -4.14 -18.41 -2.06
C SER A 25 -4.65 -16.98 -2.08
N PRO A 26 -5.80 -16.69 -2.73
CA PRO A 26 -6.39 -15.35 -2.69
C PRO A 26 -6.63 -14.85 -1.27
N GLU A 27 -7.04 -15.72 -0.36
CA GLU A 27 -7.29 -15.35 1.04
C GLU A 27 -5.98 -14.98 1.75
N GLN A 28 -4.92 -15.73 1.48
CA GLN A 28 -3.60 -15.45 2.05
C GLN A 28 -3.03 -14.15 1.48
N SER A 29 -3.23 -13.88 0.20
CA SER A 29 -2.81 -12.61 -0.41
C SER A 29 -3.53 -11.43 0.20
N THR A 30 -4.84 -11.55 0.43
CA THR A 30 -5.62 -10.51 1.11
C THR A 30 -5.07 -10.25 2.51
N MET A 31 -4.74 -11.32 3.23
CA MET A 31 -4.20 -11.21 4.59
C MET A 31 -2.81 -10.54 4.57
N LEU A 32 -1.97 -10.90 3.61
CA LEU A 32 -0.65 -10.29 3.46
C LEU A 32 -0.79 -8.78 3.30
N ASN A 33 -1.65 -8.34 2.39
CA ASN A 33 -1.85 -6.92 2.14
C ASN A 33 -2.40 -6.21 3.37
N ALA A 34 -3.37 -6.80 4.08
CA ALA A 34 -3.93 -6.20 5.28
C ALA A 34 -2.87 -6.03 6.37
N ARG A 35 -2.06 -7.05 6.58
CA ARG A 35 -0.99 -7.00 7.59
C ARG A 35 0.11 -6.04 7.20
N LEU A 36 0.46 -5.98 5.92
CA LEU A 36 1.47 -5.03 5.43
C LEU A 36 1.03 -3.60 5.68
N VAL A 37 -0.24 -3.29 5.43
CA VAL A 37 -0.79 -1.97 5.71
C VAL A 37 -0.60 -1.61 7.19
N LEU A 38 -0.89 -2.53 8.10
CA LEU A 38 -0.74 -2.29 9.54
C LEU A 38 0.72 -2.10 9.93
N ILE A 39 1.61 -2.90 9.36
CA ILE A 39 3.05 -2.78 9.62
C ILE A 39 3.57 -1.42 9.13
N LEU A 40 3.20 -1.04 7.91
CA LEU A 40 3.61 0.25 7.35
C LEU A 40 3.03 1.41 8.17
N ALA A 41 1.78 1.28 8.61
CA ALA A 41 1.15 2.28 9.46
C ALA A 41 1.93 2.46 10.77
N ASN A 42 2.40 1.36 11.36
CA ASN A 42 3.20 1.42 12.57
C ASN A 42 4.56 2.11 12.31
N GLN A 43 5.14 1.90 11.15
CA GLN A 43 6.40 2.56 10.79
C GLN A 43 6.21 4.07 10.59
N VAL A 44 5.10 4.50 10.04
CA VAL A 44 4.76 5.92 9.90
C VAL A 44 4.51 6.55 11.27
N GLY A 45 3.71 5.90 12.10
CA GLY A 45 3.49 6.28 13.49
C GLY A 45 2.70 7.57 13.72
N ASP A 46 2.16 8.19 12.69
CA ASP A 46 1.44 9.46 12.79
C ASP A 46 0.02 9.30 12.25
N ALA A 47 -0.95 9.36 13.16
CA ALA A 47 -2.36 9.11 12.80
C ALA A 47 -2.91 10.13 11.81
N LYS A 48 -2.47 11.37 11.89
CA LYS A 48 -2.92 12.41 10.95
C LYS A 48 -2.41 12.12 9.54
N VAL A 49 -1.13 11.78 9.43
CA VAL A 49 -0.52 11.42 8.14
C VAL A 49 -1.19 10.18 7.57
N LEU A 50 -1.46 9.19 8.39
CA LEU A 50 -2.13 7.96 7.94
C LEU A 50 -3.54 8.25 7.42
N ARG A 51 -4.27 9.15 8.07
CA ARG A 51 -5.59 9.57 7.61
C ARG A 51 -5.50 10.22 6.23
N GLU A 52 -4.51 11.08 6.03
CA GLU A 52 -4.26 11.70 4.73
C GLU A 52 -3.93 10.66 3.66
N CYS A 53 -3.14 9.65 4.01
CA CYS A 53 -2.80 8.55 3.09
C CYS A 53 -4.04 7.77 2.68
N VAL A 54 -4.92 7.47 3.62
CA VAL A 54 -6.17 6.75 3.34
C VAL A 54 -7.05 7.56 2.39
N GLU A 55 -7.19 8.86 2.64
CA GLU A 55 -8.00 9.71 1.77
C GLU A 55 -7.39 9.81 0.37
N ALA A 56 -6.08 9.92 0.26
CA ALA A 56 -5.41 9.96 -1.03
C ALA A 56 -5.60 8.64 -1.80
N ALA A 57 -5.49 7.50 -1.13
CA ALA A 57 -5.67 6.21 -1.74
C ALA A 57 -7.12 6.01 -2.21
N LYS A 58 -8.08 6.47 -1.38
CA LYS A 58 -9.50 6.39 -1.71
C LYS A 58 -9.82 7.22 -2.94
N ALA A 59 -9.29 8.44 -3.02
CA ALA A 59 -9.50 9.32 -4.16
C ALA A 59 -8.90 8.73 -5.44
N SER A 60 -7.71 8.16 -5.34
CA SER A 60 -7.04 7.51 -6.47
C SER A 60 -7.84 6.31 -6.97
N ALA A 61 -8.33 5.47 -6.06
CA ALA A 61 -9.12 4.30 -6.41
C ALA A 61 -10.45 4.70 -7.06
N ALA A 62 -11.09 5.76 -6.54
CA ALA A 62 -12.35 6.26 -7.10
C ALA A 62 -12.16 6.86 -8.50
N ALA A 63 -10.98 7.38 -8.80
CA ALA A 63 -10.68 7.95 -10.11
C ALA A 63 -10.39 6.89 -11.16
N THR A 64 -10.12 5.64 -10.75
CA THR A 64 -9.86 4.55 -11.67
C THR A 64 -11.18 4.06 -12.26
N ALA A 65 -11.30 4.10 -13.58
CA ALA A 65 -12.52 3.64 -14.25
C ALA A 65 -12.69 2.13 -14.02
N PRO A 66 -13.91 1.69 -13.68
CA PRO A 66 -14.18 0.25 -13.61
C PRO A 66 -14.03 -0.38 -14.98
N ALA A 67 -13.51 -1.58 -14.99
CA ALA A 67 -13.30 -2.33 -16.23
C ALA A 67 -14.63 -2.73 -16.87
#